data_2ea70db2b47c28528ff71b2b6d4e4086
#
_entry.id   2ea70db2b47c28528ff71b2b6d4e4086
#
_cell.length_a   1.000
_cell.length_b   1.000
_cell.length_c   1.000
_cell.angle_alpha   90.00
_cell.angle_beta   90.00
_cell.angle_gamma   90.00
#
_symmetry.space_group_name_H-M   'P 1'
#
loop_
_entity.id
_entity.type
_entity.pdbx_description
1 polymer ?
#
loop_
_entity_poly.entity_id
_entity_poly.type
_entity_poly.pdbx_seq_one_letter_code
_entity_poly.pdbx_strand_id
1 'polypeptide(L)'
;MNEKKIPLTIGITGHLNPRMRDTLALRDAVKRELTKLRTRCPHTPMVMLCSLAQGADLLCAEAAEEVGVSLRAVLPMEQAVYEKDFEPKDLARLRWQLERAQSVITIPAKAGEAEDKDRDALFRQAGLFITEHSHILLALWDGKTENQSDCGTAAMVDAALRGAWKPQHGMACRRAENLTVIHVLTPREGSADPGAGTMNVLGDQKKLEEILARTEEFNRLAETAPEGGESLLPETESADPVMKKQEAVMQAADSLSLRFARGYRQTMGILAVLGTAVALTFLLYDEANLTWMILLCGIALLAAMVTLNRAKRSDQHRRYIEYRMLAEALRVQLFLRYAGSRTETQRIMTWTEQQETPWILCAMCALNAGKVPEKIRDIRDCWVEKQRLYHEKAGQRTEGKSMRNDRLLHLAGICAVVLYFGGILFELLCGGLAPHPPLPVRNIETWRMILKILLGTVSVGTLFLASYYGKMSLERKKADHRKMEALFRTVGAQMEQFGQTEELMELLAREELTENGNWSSYQRDNAPELNI
;
A
#
# COMPACT_ATOMS: atom_id res chain seq x y z
N MET A 1 14.67 16.25 -6.01
CA MET A 1 14.19 14.85 -5.81
C MET A 1 12.70 14.83 -6.09
N ASN A 2 12.19 13.90 -6.88
CA ASN A 2 10.74 13.87 -7.18
C ASN A 2 9.95 13.56 -5.90
N GLU A 3 9.17 14.50 -5.43
CA GLU A 3 8.46 14.41 -4.15
C GLU A 3 7.43 13.28 -4.09
N LYS A 4 6.91 12.85 -5.25
CA LYS A 4 5.90 11.77 -5.39
C LYS A 4 6.46 10.36 -5.24
N LYS A 5 7.79 10.17 -5.07
CA LYS A 5 8.42 8.84 -5.04
C LYS A 5 8.71 8.37 -3.62
N ILE A 6 8.47 7.08 -3.38
CA ILE A 6 8.84 6.39 -2.14
C ILE A 6 10.35 6.11 -2.19
N PRO A 7 11.13 6.48 -1.17
CA PRO A 7 12.55 6.15 -1.15
C PRO A 7 12.80 4.69 -0.79
N LEU A 8 13.79 4.07 -1.40
CA LEU A 8 14.39 2.83 -0.92
C LEU A 8 15.36 3.18 0.22
N THR A 9 15.01 2.82 1.45
CA THR A 9 15.83 3.08 2.62
C THR A 9 16.73 1.89 2.95
N ILE A 10 18.03 2.17 3.12
CA ILE A 10 19.07 1.19 3.45
C ILE A 10 19.63 1.58 4.81
N GLY A 11 19.33 0.77 5.83
CA GLY A 11 19.90 0.94 7.16
C GLY A 11 21.32 0.39 7.23
N ILE A 12 22.16 1.05 8.00
CA ILE A 12 23.54 0.61 8.24
C ILE A 12 23.70 0.20 9.69
N THR A 13 24.40 -0.90 9.89
CA THR A 13 24.97 -1.30 11.17
C THR A 13 26.33 -1.95 10.93
N GLY A 14 27.31 -1.66 11.75
CA GLY A 14 28.62 -2.25 11.54
C GLY A 14 29.57 -2.11 12.71
N HIS A 15 30.70 -2.81 12.61
CA HIS A 15 31.75 -2.78 13.65
C HIS A 15 32.46 -1.43 13.70
N LEU A 16 32.78 -0.99 14.92
CA LEU A 16 33.56 0.21 15.18
C LEU A 16 35.01 0.08 14.68
N ASN A 17 35.59 -1.13 14.78
CA ASN A 17 37.00 -1.40 14.49
C ASN A 17 37.18 -2.47 13.40
N PRO A 18 36.78 -2.20 12.13
CA PRO A 18 37.13 -3.08 11.02
C PRO A 18 38.66 -3.03 10.78
N ARG A 19 39.22 -4.14 10.29
CA ARG A 19 40.67 -4.18 10.01
C ARG A 19 41.03 -3.13 8.94
N MET A 20 42.05 -2.31 9.25
CA MET A 20 42.50 -1.20 8.36
C MET A 20 42.87 -1.69 6.95
N ARG A 21 43.53 -2.83 6.82
CA ARG A 21 43.93 -3.43 5.54
C ARG A 21 42.74 -3.82 4.64
N ASP A 22 41.56 -4.04 5.22
CA ASP A 22 40.36 -4.48 4.49
C ASP A 22 39.44 -3.32 4.08
N THR A 23 39.74 -2.09 4.50
CA THR A 23 38.89 -0.91 4.30
C THR A 23 38.52 -0.71 2.82
N LEU A 24 39.46 -0.88 1.89
CA LEU A 24 39.21 -0.74 0.45
C LEU A 24 38.26 -1.84 -0.05
N ALA A 25 38.50 -3.10 0.33
CA ALA A 25 37.67 -4.24 -0.08
C ALA A 25 36.23 -4.10 0.45
N LEU A 26 36.06 -3.64 1.69
CA LEU A 26 34.75 -3.37 2.30
C LEU A 26 34.04 -2.24 1.59
N ARG A 27 34.73 -1.12 1.32
CA ARG A 27 34.19 0.03 0.58
C ARG A 27 33.72 -0.37 -0.81
N ASP A 28 34.55 -1.14 -1.55
CA ASP A 28 34.19 -1.63 -2.88
C ASP A 28 33.02 -2.61 -2.85
N ALA A 29 32.93 -3.45 -1.82
CA ALA A 29 31.80 -4.35 -1.63
C ALA A 29 30.49 -3.55 -1.42
N VAL A 30 30.48 -2.55 -0.54
CA VAL A 30 29.34 -1.66 -0.30
C VAL A 30 28.95 -0.93 -1.59
N LYS A 31 29.90 -0.34 -2.31
CA LYS A 31 29.65 0.35 -3.59
C LYS A 31 29.03 -0.55 -4.64
N ARG A 32 29.53 -1.78 -4.78
CA ARG A 32 28.95 -2.76 -5.72
C ARG A 32 27.49 -3.07 -5.39
N GLU A 33 27.16 -3.26 -4.13
CA GLU A 33 25.78 -3.58 -3.74
C GLU A 33 24.84 -2.38 -3.91
N LEU A 34 25.26 -1.19 -3.51
CA LEU A 34 24.48 0.04 -3.76
C LEU A 34 24.24 0.29 -5.25
N THR A 35 25.27 0.06 -6.08
CA THR A 35 25.16 0.19 -7.55
C THR A 35 24.20 -0.85 -8.13
N LYS A 36 24.25 -2.09 -7.66
CA LYS A 36 23.35 -3.17 -8.06
C LYS A 36 21.89 -2.83 -7.72
N LEU A 37 21.61 -2.35 -6.50
CA LEU A 37 20.29 -1.91 -6.09
C LEU A 37 19.79 -0.73 -6.94
N ARG A 38 20.65 0.24 -7.23
CA ARG A 38 20.33 1.40 -8.08
C ARG A 38 19.98 0.99 -9.51
N THR A 39 20.75 0.06 -10.09
CA THR A 39 20.49 -0.47 -11.43
C THR A 39 19.18 -1.22 -11.49
N ARG A 40 18.85 -1.93 -10.42
CA ARG A 40 17.61 -2.70 -10.29
C ARG A 40 16.37 -1.81 -10.12
N CYS A 41 16.50 -0.69 -9.41
CA CYS A 41 15.41 0.22 -9.07
C CYS A 41 15.68 1.64 -9.60
N PRO A 42 15.71 1.85 -10.94
CA PRO A 42 16.14 3.12 -11.55
C PRO A 42 15.17 4.29 -11.28
N HIS A 43 13.89 4.03 -11.03
CA HIS A 43 12.90 5.06 -10.71
C HIS A 43 12.80 5.35 -9.21
N THR A 44 13.49 4.57 -8.36
CA THR A 44 13.39 4.65 -6.89
C THR A 44 14.58 5.41 -6.31
N PRO A 45 14.38 6.57 -5.66
CA PRO A 45 15.44 7.29 -4.98
C PRO A 45 15.96 6.48 -3.79
N MET A 46 17.27 6.39 -3.63
CA MET A 46 17.89 5.64 -2.54
C MET A 46 18.32 6.58 -1.43
N VAL A 47 18.07 6.16 -0.19
CA VAL A 47 18.44 6.89 1.03
C VAL A 47 19.09 5.93 2.02
N MET A 48 20.27 6.28 2.50
CA MET A 48 20.98 5.56 3.56
C MET A 48 20.59 6.14 4.92
N LEU A 49 20.21 5.27 5.87
CA LEU A 49 20.02 5.60 7.29
C LEU A 49 21.23 5.10 8.07
N CYS A 50 21.97 6.00 8.72
CA CYS A 50 23.25 5.67 9.35
C CYS A 50 23.48 6.52 10.60
N SER A 51 23.99 5.90 11.68
CA SER A 51 24.41 6.62 12.90
C SER A 51 25.73 7.35 12.73
N LEU A 52 26.48 7.10 11.67
CA LEU A 52 27.81 7.67 11.41
C LEU A 52 28.82 7.35 12.51
N ALA A 53 28.67 6.21 13.20
CA ALA A 53 29.65 5.75 14.17
C ALA A 53 31.02 5.53 13.52
N GLN A 54 32.09 5.54 14.33
CA GLN A 54 33.45 5.24 13.86
C GLN A 54 33.48 3.90 13.11
N GLY A 55 34.38 3.74 12.17
CA GLY A 55 34.64 2.49 11.48
C GLY A 55 33.66 2.22 10.32
N ALA A 56 32.83 1.20 10.42
CA ALA A 56 32.01 0.71 9.31
C ALA A 56 30.94 1.72 8.87
N ASP A 57 30.32 2.45 9.78
CA ASP A 57 29.27 3.41 9.47
C ASP A 57 29.79 4.56 8.60
N LEU A 58 30.90 5.20 9.02
CA LEU A 58 31.55 6.26 8.22
C LEU A 58 32.03 5.75 6.86
N LEU A 59 32.56 4.51 6.81
CA LEU A 59 32.97 3.89 5.54
C LEU A 59 31.76 3.72 4.59
N CYS A 60 30.61 3.27 5.10
CA CYS A 60 29.39 3.12 4.31
C CYS A 60 28.85 4.47 3.83
N ALA A 61 28.89 5.50 4.67
CA ALA A 61 28.45 6.85 4.30
C ALA A 61 29.29 7.43 3.17
N GLU A 62 30.61 7.29 3.24
CA GLU A 62 31.54 7.70 2.17
C GLU A 62 31.30 6.92 0.86
N ALA A 63 31.11 5.59 0.96
CA ALA A 63 30.78 4.76 -0.19
C ALA A 63 29.44 5.17 -0.85
N ALA A 64 28.45 5.55 -0.05
CA ALA A 64 27.15 6.04 -0.51
C ALA A 64 27.27 7.38 -1.23
N GLU A 65 28.04 8.31 -0.70
CA GLU A 65 28.32 9.61 -1.34
C GLU A 65 28.92 9.42 -2.74
N GLU A 66 29.92 8.53 -2.89
CA GLU A 66 30.55 8.24 -4.19
C GLU A 66 29.59 7.69 -5.25
N VAL A 67 28.59 6.91 -4.84
CA VAL A 67 27.60 6.34 -5.76
C VAL A 67 26.32 7.19 -5.83
N GLY A 68 26.28 8.35 -5.19
CA GLY A 68 25.17 9.31 -5.24
C GLY A 68 23.91 8.85 -4.51
N VAL A 69 24.05 8.11 -3.40
CA VAL A 69 22.99 7.74 -2.48
C VAL A 69 22.89 8.83 -1.41
N SER A 70 21.67 9.36 -1.18
CA SER A 70 21.44 10.40 -0.17
C SER A 70 21.59 9.82 1.25
N LEU A 71 22.13 10.60 2.17
CA LEU A 71 22.33 10.24 3.57
C LEU A 71 21.28 10.92 4.46
N ARG A 72 20.67 10.18 5.38
CA ARG A 72 20.01 10.69 6.59
C ARG A 72 20.76 10.18 7.82
N ALA A 73 21.33 11.11 8.56
CA ALA A 73 22.03 10.78 9.78
C ALA A 73 21.03 10.54 10.93
N VAL A 74 21.23 9.46 11.69
CA VAL A 74 20.40 9.10 12.85
C VAL A 74 21.31 9.08 14.08
N LEU A 75 21.33 10.17 14.82
CA LEU A 75 22.22 10.31 15.97
C LEU A 75 21.58 9.74 17.24
N PRO A 76 22.32 8.99 18.05
CA PRO A 76 21.84 8.41 19.31
C PRO A 76 21.65 9.46 20.41
N MET A 77 22.23 10.63 20.26
CA MET A 77 22.19 11.75 21.21
C MET A 77 22.46 13.07 20.48
N GLU A 78 22.40 14.18 21.18
CA GLU A 78 22.74 15.49 20.62
C GLU A 78 24.14 15.52 20.02
N GLN A 79 24.31 16.17 18.88
CA GLN A 79 25.55 16.20 18.11
C GLN A 79 26.75 16.58 18.97
N ALA A 80 26.65 17.64 19.78
CA ALA A 80 27.74 18.12 20.64
C ALA A 80 28.19 17.10 21.69
N VAL A 81 27.29 16.20 22.12
CA VAL A 81 27.59 15.11 23.04
C VAL A 81 28.20 13.93 22.28
N TYR A 82 27.64 13.61 21.11
CA TYR A 82 28.10 12.51 20.26
C TYR A 82 29.51 12.73 19.73
N GLU A 83 29.85 13.97 19.34
CA GLU A 83 31.19 14.33 18.85
C GLU A 83 32.31 14.04 19.83
N LYS A 84 32.04 13.94 21.15
CA LYS A 84 33.04 13.62 22.17
C LYS A 84 33.57 12.18 22.11
N ASP A 85 32.86 11.30 21.41
CA ASP A 85 33.22 9.89 21.24
C ASP A 85 34.26 9.68 20.13
N PHE A 86 34.58 10.71 19.36
CA PHE A 86 35.38 10.61 18.14
C PHE A 86 36.79 11.10 18.32
N GLU A 87 37.72 10.35 17.75
CA GLU A 87 39.09 10.85 17.57
C GLU A 87 39.11 11.99 16.54
N PRO A 88 40.07 12.92 16.57
CA PRO A 88 40.11 14.10 15.70
C PRO A 88 39.97 13.79 14.21
N LYS A 89 40.52 12.68 13.74
CA LYS A 89 40.43 12.25 12.33
C LYS A 89 39.00 11.86 11.94
N ASP A 90 38.35 11.06 12.76
CA ASP A 90 36.99 10.56 12.49
C ASP A 90 35.95 11.63 12.80
N LEU A 91 36.21 12.56 13.73
CA LEU A 91 35.41 13.73 13.98
C LEU A 91 35.29 14.63 12.72
N ALA A 92 36.39 14.82 12.01
CA ALA A 92 36.36 15.58 10.75
C ALA A 92 35.48 14.89 9.68
N ARG A 93 35.55 13.55 9.59
CA ARG A 93 34.71 12.74 8.68
C ARG A 93 33.23 12.81 9.07
N LEU A 94 32.91 12.67 10.38
CA LEU A 94 31.56 12.82 10.90
C LEU A 94 30.95 14.17 10.50
N ARG A 95 31.65 15.28 10.79
CA ARG A 95 31.18 16.64 10.47
C ARG A 95 30.97 16.83 8.99
N TRP A 96 31.88 16.32 8.16
CA TRP A 96 31.75 16.34 6.70
C TRP A 96 30.47 15.64 6.21
N GLN A 97 30.16 14.47 6.76
CA GLN A 97 28.97 13.72 6.40
C GLN A 97 27.68 14.38 6.93
N LEU A 98 27.71 14.98 8.13
CA LEU A 98 26.57 15.69 8.70
C LEU A 98 26.19 16.94 7.90
N GLU A 99 27.18 17.70 7.41
CA GLU A 99 26.95 18.88 6.56
C GLU A 99 26.29 18.53 5.21
N ARG A 100 26.53 17.31 4.71
CA ARG A 100 25.99 16.82 3.43
C ARG A 100 24.74 15.97 3.58
N ALA A 101 24.40 15.59 4.79
CA ALA A 101 23.23 14.79 5.06
C ALA A 101 21.96 15.53 4.64
N GLN A 102 21.04 14.80 3.99
CA GLN A 102 19.72 15.32 3.63
C GLN A 102 18.95 15.79 4.86
N SER A 103 19.10 15.09 5.99
CA SER A 103 18.55 15.43 7.28
C SER A 103 19.33 14.76 8.42
N VAL A 104 19.27 15.37 9.59
CA VAL A 104 19.81 14.80 10.84
C VAL A 104 18.65 14.58 11.79
N ILE A 105 18.51 13.36 12.27
CA ILE A 105 17.49 12.90 13.21
C ILE A 105 18.21 12.54 14.52
N THR A 106 17.79 13.10 15.63
CA THR A 106 18.33 12.78 16.95
C THR A 106 17.32 11.93 17.74
N ILE A 107 17.77 10.85 18.33
CA ILE A 107 16.97 9.91 19.11
C ILE A 107 17.62 9.69 20.48
N PRO A 108 16.90 9.86 21.59
CA PRO A 108 15.51 10.24 21.72
C PRO A 108 15.28 11.73 21.52
N ALA A 109 14.06 12.09 21.13
CA ALA A 109 13.72 13.46 20.81
C ALA A 109 13.49 14.38 22.04
N LYS A 110 13.53 13.88 23.28
CA LYS A 110 13.31 14.69 24.48
C LYS A 110 14.63 15.09 25.11
N ALA A 111 14.84 16.41 25.23
CA ALA A 111 15.89 16.98 26.08
C ALA A 111 15.71 16.49 27.53
N GLY A 112 16.80 16.09 28.18
CA GLY A 112 16.81 15.54 29.55
C GLY A 112 16.69 14.01 29.63
N GLU A 113 16.08 13.33 28.67
CA GLU A 113 16.06 11.85 28.65
C GLU A 113 17.45 11.24 28.34
N ALA A 114 18.34 12.01 27.74
CA ALA A 114 19.69 11.57 27.38
C ALA A 114 20.67 11.62 28.55
N GLU A 115 20.45 12.50 29.53
CA GLU A 115 21.35 12.67 30.68
C GLU A 115 21.20 11.55 31.72
N ASP A 116 19.99 10.97 31.84
CA ASP A 116 19.67 9.89 32.79
C ASP A 116 19.76 8.47 32.20
N LYS A 117 20.01 8.32 30.90
CA LYS A 117 20.07 7.01 30.22
C LYS A 117 21.50 6.53 30.06
N ASP A 118 21.67 5.23 30.27
CA ASP A 118 22.86 4.51 29.85
C ASP A 118 23.11 4.73 28.34
N ARG A 119 24.33 5.07 27.96
CA ARG A 119 24.75 5.34 26.57
C ARG A 119 24.44 4.16 25.65
N ASP A 120 24.61 2.92 26.11
CA ASP A 120 24.26 1.73 25.34
C ASP A 120 22.79 1.69 24.98
N ALA A 121 21.90 2.16 25.86
CA ALA A 121 20.47 2.28 25.58
C ALA A 121 20.17 3.33 24.47
N LEU A 122 20.93 4.42 24.41
CA LEU A 122 20.80 5.43 23.36
C LEU A 122 21.27 4.90 22.00
N PHE A 123 22.41 4.24 21.95
CA PHE A 123 22.90 3.57 20.73
C PHE A 123 21.94 2.50 20.25
N ARG A 124 21.39 1.70 21.16
CA ARG A 124 20.39 0.70 20.86
C ARG A 124 19.12 1.32 20.24
N GLN A 125 18.61 2.42 20.81
CA GLN A 125 17.42 3.11 20.27
C GLN A 125 17.66 3.62 18.85
N ALA A 126 18.81 4.23 18.56
CA ALA A 126 19.16 4.68 17.22
C ALA A 126 19.29 3.50 16.23
N GLY A 127 19.94 2.41 16.62
CA GLY A 127 20.05 1.20 15.81
C GLY A 127 18.69 0.57 15.50
N LEU A 128 17.80 0.50 16.50
CA LEU A 128 16.45 0.00 16.32
C LEU A 128 15.62 0.92 15.41
N PHE A 129 15.75 2.25 15.54
CA PHE A 129 15.10 3.20 14.63
C PHE A 129 15.57 3.00 13.19
N ILE A 130 16.88 2.86 12.96
CA ILE A 130 17.43 2.58 11.63
C ILE A 130 16.85 1.29 11.07
N THR A 131 16.83 0.22 11.86
CA THR A 131 16.29 -1.08 11.47
C THR A 131 14.80 -0.99 11.12
N GLU A 132 14.00 -0.30 11.95
CA GLU A 132 12.55 -0.15 11.73
C GLU A 132 12.21 0.60 10.44
N HIS A 133 13.00 1.64 10.10
CA HIS A 133 12.71 2.54 8.98
C HIS A 133 13.42 2.13 7.67
N SER A 134 13.99 0.95 7.61
CA SER A 134 14.73 0.46 6.46
C SER A 134 13.98 -0.62 5.68
N HIS A 135 14.20 -0.68 4.37
CA HIS A 135 13.80 -1.80 3.52
C HIS A 135 14.82 -2.94 3.60
N ILE A 136 16.09 -2.59 3.78
CA ILE A 136 17.24 -3.50 3.81
C ILE A 136 18.14 -3.02 4.92
N LEU A 137 18.67 -3.95 5.73
CA LEU A 137 19.77 -3.67 6.64
C LEU A 137 21.08 -4.16 6.02
N LEU A 138 22.02 -3.25 5.78
CA LEU A 138 23.37 -3.57 5.35
C LEU A 138 24.24 -3.68 6.60
N ALA A 139 24.69 -4.89 6.91
CA ALA A 139 25.45 -5.19 8.13
C ALA A 139 26.92 -5.52 7.82
N LEU A 140 27.83 -4.65 8.25
CA LEU A 140 29.27 -4.90 8.20
C LEU A 140 29.70 -5.60 9.49
N TRP A 141 29.72 -6.93 9.46
CA TRP A 141 29.77 -7.77 10.65
C TRP A 141 30.67 -8.98 10.46
N ASP A 142 31.30 -9.47 11.56
CA ASP A 142 32.15 -10.65 11.54
C ASP A 142 31.41 -12.00 11.61
N GLY A 143 30.07 -11.95 11.71
CA GLY A 143 29.23 -13.15 11.78
C GLY A 143 29.15 -13.79 13.18
N LYS A 144 29.82 -13.23 14.21
CA LYS A 144 29.88 -13.83 15.54
C LYS A 144 28.82 -13.23 16.47
N THR A 145 28.12 -14.09 17.21
CA THR A 145 27.04 -13.69 18.12
C THR A 145 27.44 -13.80 19.60
N GLU A 146 28.60 -14.37 19.89
CA GLU A 146 29.07 -14.58 21.26
C GLU A 146 29.61 -13.29 21.89
N ASN A 147 29.28 -13.06 23.16
CA ASN A 147 29.79 -11.95 23.99
C ASN A 147 29.57 -10.55 23.41
N GLN A 148 28.38 -10.29 22.80
CA GLN A 148 28.09 -9.01 22.20
C GLN A 148 27.19 -8.14 23.08
N SER A 149 27.42 -6.82 23.02
CA SER A 149 26.55 -5.81 23.63
C SER A 149 25.17 -5.78 23.01
N ASP A 150 24.14 -5.49 23.80
CA ASP A 150 22.73 -5.32 23.37
C ASP A 150 22.52 -4.17 22.36
N CYS A 151 23.50 -3.29 22.20
CA CYS A 151 23.51 -2.18 21.22
C CYS A 151 24.42 -2.46 20.02
N GLY A 152 25.11 -3.61 19.98
CA GLY A 152 26.08 -3.95 18.94
C GLY A 152 25.45 -4.43 17.63
N THR A 153 26.28 -4.57 16.60
CA THR A 153 25.88 -5.00 15.24
C THR A 153 25.11 -6.32 15.24
N ALA A 154 25.56 -7.32 16.03
CA ALA A 154 24.86 -8.61 16.12
C ALA A 154 23.45 -8.47 16.69
N ALA A 155 23.24 -7.61 17.69
CA ALA A 155 21.93 -7.34 18.26
C ALA A 155 21.00 -6.68 17.23
N MET A 156 21.51 -5.78 16.40
CA MET A 156 20.72 -5.16 15.32
C MET A 156 20.39 -6.15 14.20
N VAL A 157 21.32 -7.02 13.84
CA VAL A 157 21.08 -8.12 12.89
C VAL A 157 20.02 -9.09 13.43
N ASP A 158 20.10 -9.46 14.70
CA ASP A 158 19.10 -10.32 15.36
C ASP A 158 17.72 -9.65 15.40
N ALA A 159 17.67 -8.37 15.77
CA ALA A 159 16.44 -7.58 15.75
C ALA A 159 15.82 -7.50 14.36
N ALA A 160 16.63 -7.35 13.31
CA ALA A 160 16.18 -7.35 11.93
C ALA A 160 15.59 -8.69 11.49
N LEU A 161 16.28 -9.80 11.82
CA LEU A 161 15.90 -11.14 11.36
C LEU A 161 14.77 -11.79 12.17
N ARG A 162 14.66 -11.48 13.46
CA ARG A 162 13.68 -12.12 14.35
C ARG A 162 12.56 -11.21 14.79
N GLY A 163 12.58 -9.94 14.39
CA GLY A 163 11.60 -8.97 14.84
C GLY A 163 11.61 -8.79 16.36
N ALA A 164 12.79 -8.74 17.01
CA ALA A 164 12.99 -8.72 18.46
C ALA A 164 12.51 -7.42 19.15
N TRP A 165 11.30 -7.03 18.85
CA TRP A 165 10.62 -5.89 19.45
C TRP A 165 9.84 -6.38 20.66
N LYS A 166 10.26 -6.01 21.85
CA LYS A 166 9.39 -6.18 23.03
C LYS A 166 8.15 -5.32 22.82
N PRO A 167 6.93 -5.90 22.89
CA PRO A 167 5.71 -5.12 22.78
C PRO A 167 5.70 -4.03 23.86
N GLN A 168 5.66 -2.78 23.48
CA GLN A 168 5.33 -1.72 24.42
C GLN A 168 3.79 -1.73 24.55
N HIS A 169 3.31 -1.88 25.79
CA HIS A 169 1.88 -1.84 26.14
C HIS A 169 1.00 -2.97 25.55
N GLY A 170 1.48 -4.20 25.55
CA GLY A 170 0.64 -5.39 25.37
C GLY A 170 0.04 -5.61 23.99
N MET A 171 0.39 -4.83 22.98
CA MET A 171 -0.15 -4.94 21.64
C MET A 171 0.93 -5.27 20.61
N ALA A 172 0.59 -6.18 19.76
CA ALA A 172 1.11 -6.61 18.46
C ALA A 172 2.58 -6.29 18.11
N CYS A 173 3.22 -7.27 17.52
CA CYS A 173 4.49 -7.13 16.79
C CYS A 173 4.49 -5.85 15.95
N ARG A 174 5.47 -4.99 16.15
CA ARG A 174 5.61 -3.74 15.37
C ARG A 174 5.80 -3.99 13.89
N ARG A 175 6.22 -5.19 13.52
CA ARG A 175 6.43 -5.62 12.15
C ARG A 175 6.04 -7.08 12.04
N ALA A 176 5.12 -7.38 11.15
CA ALA A 176 4.70 -8.75 10.85
C ALA A 176 5.81 -9.55 10.19
N GLU A 177 6.83 -8.88 9.68
CA GLU A 177 7.85 -9.48 8.84
C GLU A 177 9.25 -9.07 9.21
N ASN A 178 10.15 -10.03 9.05
CA ASN A 178 11.56 -9.86 9.26
C ASN A 178 12.17 -9.06 8.11
N LEU A 179 13.14 -8.23 8.46
CA LEU A 179 13.91 -7.47 7.50
C LEU A 179 14.93 -8.38 6.80
N THR A 180 15.18 -8.15 5.53
CA THR A 180 16.32 -8.79 4.86
C THR A 180 17.60 -8.06 5.20
N VAL A 181 18.63 -8.83 5.59
CA VAL A 181 19.96 -8.32 5.93
C VAL A 181 20.94 -8.70 4.82
N ILE A 182 21.62 -7.69 4.27
CA ILE A 182 22.79 -7.90 3.42
C ILE A 182 24.01 -7.87 4.32
N HIS A 183 24.55 -9.04 4.61
CA HIS A 183 25.73 -9.23 5.45
C HIS A 183 26.99 -9.10 4.61
N VAL A 184 27.84 -8.14 4.96
CA VAL A 184 29.19 -7.97 4.43
C VAL A 184 30.17 -8.44 5.49
N LEU A 185 30.84 -9.57 5.22
CA LEU A 185 31.80 -10.13 6.16
C LEU A 185 32.92 -9.13 6.47
N THR A 186 32.98 -8.71 7.73
CA THR A 186 33.86 -7.64 8.20
C THR A 186 34.66 -8.11 9.40
N PRO A 187 35.84 -8.71 9.19
CA PRO A 187 36.72 -9.13 10.30
C PRO A 187 37.17 -7.93 11.12
N ARG A 188 37.22 -8.11 12.45
CA ARG A 188 37.72 -7.11 13.39
C ARG A 188 39.24 -7.06 13.41
N GLU A 189 39.82 -5.97 13.88
CA GLU A 189 41.25 -5.85 14.13
C GLU A 189 41.70 -6.98 15.04
N GLY A 190 42.86 -7.59 14.73
CA GLY A 190 43.38 -8.77 15.44
C GLY A 190 42.79 -10.13 15.04
N SER A 191 41.71 -10.19 14.22
CA SER A 191 41.17 -11.45 13.67
C SER A 191 42.02 -11.97 12.52
N ALA A 192 42.20 -13.28 12.43
CA ALA A 192 42.86 -13.96 11.31
C ALA A 192 41.89 -14.36 10.20
N ASP A 193 40.58 -14.13 10.37
CA ASP A 193 39.54 -14.59 9.45
C ASP A 193 39.77 -14.05 8.02
N PRO A 194 39.78 -14.88 6.97
CA PRO A 194 39.90 -14.45 5.59
C PRO A 194 38.54 -14.00 5.06
N GLY A 195 38.51 -13.31 3.91
CA GLY A 195 37.28 -13.09 3.12
C GLY A 195 36.53 -11.79 3.40
N ALA A 196 37.22 -10.75 3.91
CA ALA A 196 36.63 -9.42 4.04
C ALA A 196 35.91 -8.97 2.75
N GLY A 197 34.71 -8.41 2.89
CA GLY A 197 33.89 -7.96 1.76
C GLY A 197 33.08 -9.07 1.05
N THR A 198 33.12 -10.32 1.54
CA THR A 198 32.22 -11.38 1.09
C THR A 198 30.79 -11.04 1.52
N MET A 199 29.84 -11.22 0.59
CA MET A 199 28.45 -10.88 0.83
C MET A 199 27.56 -12.09 0.94
N ASN A 200 26.65 -12.08 1.91
CA ASN A 200 25.60 -13.05 2.10
C ASN A 200 24.28 -12.33 2.34
N VAL A 201 23.19 -12.89 1.86
CA VAL A 201 21.84 -12.39 2.12
C VAL A 201 21.17 -13.27 3.18
N LEU A 202 20.74 -12.65 4.27
CA LEU A 202 20.04 -13.30 5.36
C LEU A 202 18.58 -12.84 5.35
N GLY A 203 17.65 -13.76 5.60
CA GLY A 203 16.22 -13.50 5.54
C GLY A 203 15.57 -13.92 4.21
N ASP A 204 14.35 -13.45 3.95
CA ASP A 204 13.56 -13.85 2.77
C ASP A 204 13.91 -12.98 1.56
N GLN A 205 14.82 -13.46 0.72
CA GLN A 205 15.24 -12.78 -0.49
C GLN A 205 14.09 -12.62 -1.50
N LYS A 206 13.22 -13.63 -1.63
CA LYS A 206 12.10 -13.59 -2.58
C LYS A 206 11.12 -12.47 -2.23
N LYS A 207 10.86 -12.32 -0.94
CA LYS A 207 10.00 -11.26 -0.43
C LYS A 207 10.61 -9.88 -0.61
N LEU A 208 11.90 -9.72 -0.34
CA LEU A 208 12.61 -8.49 -0.66
C LEU A 208 12.47 -8.13 -2.14
N GLU A 209 12.61 -9.12 -3.03
CA GLU A 209 12.46 -8.92 -4.47
C GLU A 209 11.07 -8.41 -4.84
N GLU A 210 10.03 -8.95 -4.22
CA GLU A 210 8.66 -8.48 -4.40
C GLU A 210 8.48 -7.04 -3.89
N ILE A 211 8.94 -6.71 -2.69
CA ILE A 211 8.86 -5.37 -2.11
C ILE A 211 9.53 -4.34 -3.04
N LEU A 212 10.76 -4.63 -3.50
CA LEU A 212 11.49 -3.76 -4.41
C LEU A 212 10.76 -3.58 -5.75
N ALA A 213 10.24 -4.66 -6.33
CA ALA A 213 9.52 -4.61 -7.59
C ALA A 213 8.22 -3.78 -7.49
N ARG A 214 7.46 -3.90 -6.37
CA ARG A 214 6.24 -3.12 -6.13
C ARG A 214 6.53 -1.64 -5.91
N THR A 215 7.56 -1.33 -5.12
CA THR A 215 7.99 0.05 -4.89
C THR A 215 8.47 0.71 -6.18
N GLU A 216 9.26 0.01 -6.98
CA GLU A 216 9.74 0.49 -8.28
C GLU A 216 8.58 0.69 -9.27
N GLU A 217 7.62 -0.23 -9.32
CA GLU A 217 6.41 -0.12 -10.12
C GLU A 217 5.61 1.14 -9.76
N PHE A 218 5.36 1.35 -8.45
CA PHE A 218 4.67 2.54 -7.96
C PHE A 218 5.42 3.82 -8.38
N ASN A 219 6.73 3.90 -8.11
CA ASN A 219 7.53 5.08 -8.40
C ASN A 219 7.58 5.44 -9.88
N ARG A 220 7.68 4.42 -10.76
CA ARG A 220 7.61 4.61 -12.21
C ARG A 220 6.25 5.17 -12.65
N LEU A 221 5.15 4.69 -12.06
CA LEU A 221 3.80 5.16 -12.37
C LEU A 221 3.54 6.55 -11.78
N ALA A 222 4.09 6.85 -10.60
CA ALA A 222 3.95 8.15 -9.94
C ALA A 222 4.60 9.30 -10.73
N GLU A 223 5.59 9.02 -11.58
CA GLU A 223 6.17 10.03 -12.51
C GLU A 223 5.12 10.63 -13.44
N THR A 224 4.17 9.81 -13.90
CA THR A 224 3.10 10.20 -14.84
C THR A 224 1.79 10.52 -14.14
N ALA A 225 1.74 10.44 -12.81
CA ALA A 225 0.55 10.78 -12.05
C ALA A 225 0.28 12.29 -12.17
N PRO A 226 -0.98 12.71 -12.36
CA PRO A 226 -1.34 14.14 -12.37
C PRO A 226 -0.77 14.86 -11.16
N GLU A 227 -0.46 16.13 -11.31
CA GLU A 227 -0.15 16.95 -10.15
C GLU A 227 -1.38 17.04 -9.25
N GLY A 228 -1.13 16.94 -7.94
CA GLY A 228 -2.14 16.62 -6.94
C GLY A 228 -3.32 17.57 -6.91
N GLY A 229 -4.40 17.09 -6.28
CA GLY A 229 -5.57 17.87 -5.93
C GLY A 229 -5.29 18.91 -4.85
N GLU A 230 -6.35 19.46 -4.28
CA GLU A 230 -6.31 20.37 -3.14
C GLU A 230 -5.53 19.76 -1.97
N SER A 231 -4.64 20.55 -1.35
CA SER A 231 -3.91 20.11 -0.16
C SER A 231 -4.88 19.75 0.97
N LEU A 232 -4.58 18.65 1.68
CA LEU A 232 -5.38 18.24 2.84
C LEU A 232 -5.16 19.17 4.03
N LEU A 233 -3.97 19.74 4.14
CA LEU A 233 -3.53 20.57 5.26
C LEU A 233 -3.53 22.06 4.85
N PRO A 234 -3.69 22.98 5.80
CA PRO A 234 -3.58 24.41 5.54
C PRO A 234 -2.21 24.77 4.94
N GLU A 235 -2.19 25.53 3.86
CA GLU A 235 -0.97 25.91 3.10
C GLU A 235 0.13 26.57 3.94
N THR A 236 -0.25 27.33 4.95
CA THR A 236 0.67 28.08 5.82
C THR A 236 1.53 27.21 6.73
N GLU A 237 1.22 25.92 6.86
CA GLU A 237 1.81 25.02 7.86
C GLU A 237 2.59 23.84 7.27
N SER A 238 2.62 23.72 5.95
CA SER A 238 3.34 22.67 5.21
C SER A 238 4.88 22.88 5.18
N ALA A 239 5.46 23.47 6.24
CA ALA A 239 6.91 23.68 6.30
C ALA A 239 7.71 22.40 6.58
N ASP A 240 7.08 21.33 7.11
CA ASP A 240 7.74 20.05 7.39
C ASP A 240 8.01 19.28 6.08
N PRO A 241 9.29 19.06 5.71
CA PRO A 241 9.64 18.35 4.47
C PRO A 241 9.11 16.91 4.43
N VAL A 242 8.94 16.28 5.59
CA VAL A 242 8.41 14.91 5.69
C VAL A 242 6.92 14.91 5.36
N MET A 243 6.16 15.86 5.89
CA MET A 243 4.73 16.01 5.58
C MET A 243 4.49 16.31 4.10
N LYS A 244 5.27 17.23 3.50
CA LYS A 244 5.22 17.51 2.05
C LYS A 244 5.45 16.27 1.23
N LYS A 245 6.44 15.46 1.62
CA LYS A 245 6.77 14.22 0.96
C LYS A 245 5.64 13.19 1.08
N GLN A 246 5.08 13.02 2.29
CA GLN A 246 3.97 12.12 2.56
C GLN A 246 2.73 12.53 1.75
N GLU A 247 2.40 13.81 1.72
CA GLU A 247 1.26 14.34 0.96
C GLU A 247 1.42 14.13 -0.54
N ALA A 248 2.59 14.41 -1.09
CA ALA A 248 2.86 14.21 -2.52
C ALA A 248 2.74 12.74 -2.93
N VAL A 249 3.24 11.80 -2.11
CA VAL A 249 3.10 10.36 -2.35
C VAL A 249 1.65 9.92 -2.20
N MET A 250 0.93 10.42 -1.19
CA MET A 250 -0.49 10.14 -0.98
C MET A 250 -1.34 10.56 -2.18
N GLN A 251 -1.15 11.79 -2.66
CA GLN A 251 -1.88 12.32 -3.83
C GLN A 251 -1.59 11.50 -5.09
N ALA A 252 -0.34 11.08 -5.30
CA ALA A 252 0.03 10.20 -6.40
C ALA A 252 -0.65 8.83 -6.27
N ALA A 253 -0.65 8.23 -5.08
CA ALA A 253 -1.30 6.96 -4.80
C ALA A 253 -2.82 7.03 -5.03
N ASP A 254 -3.49 8.09 -4.53
CA ASP A 254 -4.93 8.28 -4.72
C ASP A 254 -5.30 8.45 -6.20
N SER A 255 -4.58 9.29 -6.95
CA SER A 255 -4.81 9.50 -8.38
C SER A 255 -4.63 8.22 -9.21
N LEU A 256 -3.59 7.42 -8.90
CA LEU A 256 -3.34 6.12 -9.52
C LEU A 256 -4.43 5.11 -9.16
N SER A 257 -4.83 5.05 -7.88
CA SER A 257 -5.94 4.22 -7.42
C SER A 257 -7.22 4.50 -8.21
N LEU A 258 -7.61 5.78 -8.33
CA LEU A 258 -8.78 6.19 -9.10
C LEU A 258 -8.69 5.84 -10.59
N ARG A 259 -7.50 5.94 -11.18
CA ARG A 259 -7.24 5.55 -12.58
C ARG A 259 -7.47 4.06 -12.77
N PHE A 260 -6.86 3.21 -11.91
CA PHE A 260 -7.01 1.77 -12.00
C PHE A 260 -8.41 1.27 -11.64
N ALA A 261 -9.09 1.93 -10.70
CA ALA A 261 -10.49 1.67 -10.38
C ALA A 261 -11.43 1.92 -11.56
N ARG A 262 -11.17 2.98 -12.35
CA ARG A 262 -11.93 3.24 -13.58
C ARG A 262 -11.71 2.15 -14.64
N GLY A 263 -10.44 1.78 -14.87
CA GLY A 263 -10.09 0.71 -15.79
C GLY A 263 -10.73 -0.64 -15.40
N TYR A 264 -10.66 -1.00 -14.12
CA TYR A 264 -11.31 -2.21 -13.60
C TYR A 264 -12.82 -2.21 -13.86
N ARG A 265 -13.52 -1.12 -13.52
CA ARG A 265 -14.97 -0.99 -13.75
C ARG A 265 -15.35 -1.06 -15.24
N GLN A 266 -14.57 -0.42 -16.10
CA GLN A 266 -14.77 -0.50 -17.55
C GLN A 266 -14.62 -1.93 -18.07
N THR A 267 -13.58 -2.64 -17.63
CA THR A 267 -13.35 -4.05 -17.99
C THR A 267 -14.54 -4.93 -17.58
N MET A 268 -15.03 -4.77 -16.35
CA MET A 268 -16.21 -5.54 -15.88
C MET A 268 -17.46 -5.22 -16.70
N GLY A 269 -17.69 -3.95 -17.06
CA GLY A 269 -18.79 -3.55 -17.92
C GLY A 269 -18.69 -4.14 -19.34
N ILE A 270 -17.49 -4.12 -19.94
CA ILE A 270 -17.25 -4.73 -21.26
C ILE A 270 -17.53 -6.24 -21.21
N LEU A 271 -17.05 -6.95 -20.17
CA LEU A 271 -17.29 -8.38 -20.03
C LEU A 271 -18.78 -8.71 -19.88
N ALA A 272 -19.55 -7.90 -19.16
CA ALA A 272 -20.99 -8.07 -19.01
C ALA A 272 -21.70 -7.90 -20.37
N VAL A 273 -21.33 -6.89 -21.15
CA VAL A 273 -21.88 -6.65 -22.49
C VAL A 273 -21.54 -7.79 -23.46
N LEU A 274 -20.26 -8.22 -23.47
CA LEU A 274 -19.82 -9.32 -24.31
C LEU A 274 -20.51 -10.64 -23.95
N GLY A 275 -20.69 -10.93 -22.66
CA GLY A 275 -21.41 -12.13 -22.21
C GLY A 275 -22.87 -12.12 -22.69
N THR A 276 -23.56 -10.96 -22.59
CA THR A 276 -24.92 -10.81 -23.14
C THR A 276 -24.94 -10.97 -24.65
N ALA A 277 -23.93 -10.41 -25.36
CA ALA A 277 -23.82 -10.54 -26.82
C ALA A 277 -23.59 -12.00 -27.27
N VAL A 278 -22.77 -12.77 -26.54
CA VAL A 278 -22.58 -14.21 -26.79
C VAL A 278 -23.92 -14.94 -26.68
N ALA A 279 -24.69 -14.70 -25.61
CA ALA A 279 -25.99 -15.34 -25.44
C ALA A 279 -26.98 -14.96 -26.54
N LEU A 280 -27.08 -13.66 -26.90
CA LEU A 280 -27.97 -13.20 -27.96
C LEU A 280 -27.60 -13.79 -29.32
N THR A 281 -26.33 -13.76 -29.71
CA THR A 281 -25.89 -14.27 -31.01
C THR A 281 -26.04 -15.79 -31.10
N PHE A 282 -25.85 -16.52 -30.00
CA PHE A 282 -26.12 -17.94 -29.92
C PHE A 282 -27.63 -18.26 -30.09
N LEU A 283 -28.52 -17.52 -29.40
CA LEU A 283 -29.96 -17.67 -29.54
C LEU A 283 -30.44 -17.36 -30.96
N LEU A 284 -29.90 -16.34 -31.62
CA LEU A 284 -30.19 -16.02 -33.02
C LEU A 284 -29.70 -17.10 -33.98
N TYR A 285 -28.55 -17.72 -33.70
CA TYR A 285 -28.06 -18.87 -34.46
C TYR A 285 -29.01 -20.06 -34.34
N ASP A 286 -29.37 -20.44 -33.10
CA ASP A 286 -30.13 -21.64 -32.80
C ASP A 286 -31.63 -21.50 -33.18
N GLU A 287 -32.31 -20.48 -32.66
CA GLU A 287 -33.76 -20.32 -32.80
C GLU A 287 -34.18 -19.65 -34.12
N ALA A 288 -33.40 -18.71 -34.65
CA ALA A 288 -33.71 -18.01 -35.89
C ALA A 288 -33.06 -18.63 -37.14
N ASN A 289 -32.33 -19.72 -36.99
CA ASN A 289 -31.58 -20.40 -38.08
C ASN A 289 -30.64 -19.45 -38.84
N LEU A 290 -30.15 -18.39 -38.21
CA LEU A 290 -29.19 -17.46 -38.81
C LEU A 290 -27.76 -18.00 -38.68
N THR A 291 -27.39 -18.94 -39.57
CA THR A 291 -26.13 -19.70 -39.45
C THR A 291 -24.87 -18.86 -39.34
N TRP A 292 -24.81 -17.67 -39.92
CA TRP A 292 -23.67 -16.77 -39.82
C TRP A 292 -23.52 -16.13 -38.43
N MET A 293 -24.54 -16.15 -37.57
CA MET A 293 -24.47 -15.66 -36.19
C MET A 293 -23.51 -16.44 -35.33
N ILE A 294 -23.19 -17.71 -35.65
CA ILE A 294 -22.18 -18.48 -34.96
C ILE A 294 -20.78 -17.84 -35.06
N LEU A 295 -20.50 -17.16 -36.18
CA LEU A 295 -19.25 -16.44 -36.35
C LEU A 295 -19.17 -15.22 -35.40
N LEU A 296 -20.26 -14.47 -35.27
CA LEU A 296 -20.33 -13.34 -34.33
C LEU A 296 -20.26 -13.82 -32.89
N CYS A 297 -20.88 -14.94 -32.55
CA CYS A 297 -20.75 -15.58 -31.23
C CYS A 297 -19.28 -15.90 -30.93
N GLY A 298 -18.58 -16.53 -31.87
CA GLY A 298 -17.15 -16.84 -31.74
C GLY A 298 -16.27 -15.59 -31.58
N ILE A 299 -16.57 -14.54 -32.36
CA ILE A 299 -15.86 -13.24 -32.23
C ILE A 299 -16.10 -12.62 -30.86
N ALA A 300 -17.34 -12.59 -30.36
CA ALA A 300 -17.68 -12.06 -29.05
C ALA A 300 -17.00 -12.85 -27.92
N LEU A 301 -16.97 -14.17 -28.01
CA LEU A 301 -16.27 -15.04 -27.06
C LEU A 301 -14.76 -14.77 -27.07
N LEU A 302 -14.14 -14.70 -28.24
CA LEU A 302 -12.73 -14.37 -28.37
C LEU A 302 -12.41 -12.98 -27.80
N ALA A 303 -13.25 -11.98 -28.06
CA ALA A 303 -13.12 -10.64 -27.50
C ALA A 303 -13.21 -10.67 -25.96
N ALA A 304 -14.13 -11.45 -25.39
CA ALA A 304 -14.23 -11.63 -23.94
C ALA A 304 -12.96 -12.26 -23.36
N MET A 305 -12.43 -13.32 -23.99
CA MET A 305 -11.18 -13.96 -23.57
C MET A 305 -9.98 -13.00 -23.64
N VAL A 306 -9.85 -12.25 -24.73
CA VAL A 306 -8.78 -11.25 -24.89
C VAL A 306 -8.90 -10.16 -23.83
N THR A 307 -10.11 -9.67 -23.55
CA THR A 307 -10.37 -8.65 -22.52
C THR A 307 -9.99 -9.17 -21.14
N LEU A 308 -10.38 -10.40 -20.79
CA LEU A 308 -10.02 -11.03 -19.53
C LEU A 308 -8.50 -11.22 -19.38
N ASN A 309 -7.83 -11.73 -20.42
CA ASN A 309 -6.39 -11.91 -20.39
C ASN A 309 -5.63 -10.58 -20.26
N ARG A 310 -6.11 -9.51 -20.92
CA ARG A 310 -5.55 -8.17 -20.75
C ARG A 310 -5.77 -7.66 -19.32
N ALA A 311 -6.95 -7.87 -18.73
CA ALA A 311 -7.24 -7.49 -17.36
C ALA A 311 -6.32 -8.19 -16.36
N LYS A 312 -6.12 -9.51 -16.50
CA LYS A 312 -5.19 -10.30 -15.68
C LYS A 312 -3.74 -9.80 -15.81
N ARG A 313 -3.27 -9.56 -17.03
CA ARG A 313 -1.90 -9.07 -17.29
C ARG A 313 -1.66 -7.65 -16.81
N SER A 314 -2.66 -6.77 -16.88
CA SER A 314 -2.54 -5.37 -16.46
C SER A 314 -2.61 -5.17 -14.96
N ASP A 315 -3.02 -6.20 -14.21
CA ASP A 315 -3.05 -6.23 -12.75
C ASP A 315 -3.80 -5.02 -12.12
N GLN A 316 -4.82 -4.53 -12.85
CA GLN A 316 -5.53 -3.29 -12.51
C GLN A 316 -6.23 -3.37 -11.17
N HIS A 317 -6.80 -4.54 -10.84
CA HIS A 317 -7.54 -4.73 -9.60
C HIS A 317 -6.63 -4.66 -8.39
N ARG A 318 -5.48 -5.36 -8.42
CA ARG A 318 -4.46 -5.29 -7.37
C ARG A 318 -3.94 -3.87 -7.17
N ARG A 319 -3.52 -3.20 -8.26
CA ARG A 319 -3.01 -1.81 -8.20
C ARG A 319 -4.05 -0.85 -7.64
N TYR A 320 -5.32 -1.01 -8.00
CA TYR A 320 -6.41 -0.22 -7.44
C TYR A 320 -6.48 -0.37 -5.92
N ILE A 321 -6.44 -1.61 -5.41
CA ILE A 321 -6.55 -1.90 -3.98
C ILE A 321 -5.30 -1.38 -3.25
N GLU A 322 -4.11 -1.79 -3.66
CA GLU A 322 -2.87 -1.47 -2.96
C GLU A 322 -2.59 0.04 -2.94
N TYR A 323 -2.82 0.75 -4.05
CA TYR A 323 -2.57 2.19 -4.08
C TYR A 323 -3.62 2.97 -3.27
N ARG A 324 -4.85 2.47 -3.15
CA ARG A 324 -5.81 3.04 -2.23
C ARG A 324 -5.40 2.81 -0.77
N MET A 325 -4.97 1.60 -0.42
CA MET A 325 -4.47 1.31 0.92
C MET A 325 -3.31 2.23 1.32
N LEU A 326 -2.35 2.43 0.42
CA LEU A 326 -1.24 3.35 0.64
C LEU A 326 -1.72 4.79 0.82
N ALA A 327 -2.65 5.26 0.00
CA ALA A 327 -3.18 6.61 0.08
C ALA A 327 -3.90 6.87 1.41
N GLU A 328 -4.75 5.92 1.86
CA GLU A 328 -5.47 6.04 3.12
C GLU A 328 -4.52 5.96 4.33
N ALA A 329 -3.55 5.04 4.32
CA ALA A 329 -2.54 4.96 5.38
C ALA A 329 -1.71 6.25 5.51
N LEU A 330 -1.33 6.85 4.38
CA LEU A 330 -0.61 8.13 4.36
C LEU A 330 -1.50 9.30 4.79
N ARG A 331 -2.79 9.29 4.47
CA ARG A 331 -3.76 10.30 4.93
C ARG A 331 -3.85 10.32 6.45
N VAL A 332 -4.01 9.15 7.06
CA VAL A 332 -4.04 9.01 8.52
C VAL A 332 -2.70 9.46 9.12
N GLN A 333 -1.58 9.07 8.54
CA GLN A 333 -0.25 9.49 9.01
C GLN A 333 -0.04 11.00 8.94
N LEU A 334 -0.50 11.65 7.88
CA LEU A 334 -0.43 13.11 7.73
C LEU A 334 -1.16 13.82 8.86
N PHE A 335 -2.37 13.38 9.19
CA PHE A 335 -3.14 13.99 10.28
C PHE A 335 -2.51 13.71 11.65
N LEU A 336 -2.05 12.49 11.92
CA LEU A 336 -1.31 12.20 13.15
C LEU A 336 -0.07 13.10 13.30
N ARG A 337 0.71 13.21 12.23
CA ARG A 337 1.91 14.04 12.22
C ARG A 337 1.59 15.53 12.35
N TYR A 338 0.54 16.00 11.69
CA TYR A 338 0.05 17.38 11.81
C TYR A 338 -0.41 17.69 13.23
N ALA A 339 -1.08 16.74 13.90
CA ALA A 339 -1.49 16.82 15.28
C ALA A 339 -0.32 16.84 16.29
N GLY A 340 0.89 16.54 15.85
CA GLY A 340 2.06 16.38 16.72
C GLY A 340 2.11 15.04 17.46
N SER A 341 1.30 14.05 17.01
CA SER A 341 1.31 12.70 17.56
C SER A 341 2.63 11.99 17.28
N ARG A 342 3.03 11.14 18.20
CA ARG A 342 4.19 10.24 18.07
C ARG A 342 3.81 8.90 17.46
N THR A 343 2.52 8.64 17.32
CA THR A 343 2.01 7.40 16.73
C THR A 343 2.33 7.37 15.24
N GLU A 344 2.92 6.27 14.82
CA GLU A 344 3.23 5.99 13.42
C GLU A 344 2.30 4.89 12.91
N THR A 345 1.70 5.10 11.75
CA THR A 345 0.68 4.19 11.18
C THR A 345 1.19 2.77 10.98
N GLN A 346 2.48 2.56 10.62
CA GLN A 346 3.04 1.21 10.49
C GLN A 346 3.00 0.40 11.80
N ARG A 347 2.90 1.07 12.95
CA ARG A 347 2.83 0.41 14.27
C ARG A 347 1.41 0.00 14.67
N ILE A 348 0.40 0.61 14.03
CA ILE A 348 -1.02 0.38 14.32
C ILE A 348 -1.76 -0.32 13.17
N MET A 349 -1.14 -0.52 12.01
CA MET A 349 -1.66 -1.37 10.94
C MET A 349 -1.92 -2.78 11.46
N THR A 350 -3.02 -3.38 11.00
CA THR A 350 -3.38 -4.76 11.39
C THR A 350 -2.35 -5.78 10.89
N TRP A 351 -2.23 -6.91 11.59
CA TRP A 351 -1.36 -8.00 11.17
C TRP A 351 -1.65 -8.46 9.73
N THR A 352 -2.93 -8.56 9.37
CA THR A 352 -3.36 -8.97 8.03
C THR A 352 -2.87 -7.99 6.96
N GLU A 353 -3.03 -6.69 7.17
CA GLU A 353 -2.53 -5.67 6.24
C GLU A 353 -1.01 -5.75 6.05
N GLN A 354 -0.27 -5.93 7.14
CA GLN A 354 1.18 -6.05 7.09
C GLN A 354 1.63 -7.28 6.29
N GLN A 355 0.92 -8.42 6.41
CA GLN A 355 1.24 -9.65 5.68
C GLN A 355 0.86 -9.58 4.20
N GLU A 356 -0.30 -9.03 3.90
CA GLU A 356 -0.82 -8.97 2.54
C GLU A 356 -0.15 -7.91 1.66
N THR A 357 0.36 -6.82 2.29
CA THR A 357 1.00 -5.70 1.59
C THR A 357 2.31 -5.25 2.24
N PRO A 358 3.32 -6.14 2.31
CA PRO A 358 4.58 -5.83 2.99
C PRO A 358 5.32 -4.63 2.37
N TRP A 359 5.15 -4.38 1.08
CA TRP A 359 5.75 -3.21 0.44
C TRP A 359 5.14 -1.88 0.92
N ILE A 360 3.83 -1.86 1.26
CA ILE A 360 3.18 -0.67 1.84
C ILE A 360 3.71 -0.42 3.25
N LEU A 361 3.85 -1.47 4.06
CA LEU A 361 4.49 -1.36 5.37
C LEU A 361 5.89 -0.75 5.26
N CYS A 362 6.73 -1.26 4.35
CA CYS A 362 8.07 -0.72 4.11
C CYS A 362 8.04 0.73 3.61
N ALA A 363 7.08 1.07 2.74
CA ALA A 363 6.87 2.44 2.26
C ALA A 363 6.52 3.39 3.42
N MET A 364 5.61 2.99 4.31
CA MET A 364 5.24 3.77 5.50
C MET A 364 6.44 3.96 6.43
N CYS A 365 7.21 2.91 6.71
CA CYS A 365 8.46 2.99 7.49
C CYS A 365 9.44 4.01 6.88
N ALA A 366 9.68 3.95 5.58
CA ALA A 366 10.61 4.84 4.89
C ALA A 366 10.15 6.31 4.85
N LEU A 367 8.84 6.53 4.69
CA LEU A 367 8.25 7.87 4.64
C LEU A 367 8.11 8.50 6.03
N ASN A 368 8.05 7.69 7.10
CA ASN A 368 8.01 8.16 8.48
C ASN A 368 9.39 8.42 9.09
N ALA A 369 10.47 8.01 8.41
CA ALA A 369 11.84 8.28 8.84
C ALA A 369 12.16 9.79 8.85
N GLY A 370 11.85 10.48 9.95
CA GLY A 370 12.08 11.91 10.08
C GLY A 370 11.95 12.39 11.53
N LYS A 371 12.25 13.67 11.78
CA LYS A 371 12.04 14.30 13.09
C LYS A 371 10.58 14.20 13.50
N VAL A 372 10.34 13.92 14.78
CA VAL A 372 9.00 14.03 15.38
C VAL A 372 8.57 15.50 15.36
N PRO A 373 7.31 15.82 15.00
CA PRO A 373 6.82 17.19 15.04
C PRO A 373 6.84 17.74 16.47
N GLU A 374 7.31 18.97 16.62
CA GLU A 374 7.38 19.62 17.94
C GLU A 374 6.07 20.36 18.29
N LYS A 375 5.28 20.71 17.28
CA LYS A 375 4.10 21.54 17.43
C LYS A 375 2.82 20.71 17.41
N ILE A 376 2.06 20.78 18.50
CA ILE A 376 0.71 20.21 18.59
C ILE A 376 -0.27 21.18 17.93
N ARG A 377 -1.13 20.66 17.04
CA ARG A 377 -2.15 21.41 16.33
C ARG A 377 -3.51 20.76 16.47
N ASP A 378 -4.55 21.58 16.46
CA ASP A 378 -5.93 21.08 16.47
C ASP A 378 -6.28 20.45 15.12
N ILE A 379 -6.77 19.21 15.17
CA ILE A 379 -7.17 18.41 14.00
C ILE A 379 -8.68 18.31 13.84
N ARG A 380 -9.45 18.88 14.74
CA ARG A 380 -10.91 18.72 14.76
C ARG A 380 -11.54 19.15 13.44
N ASP A 381 -11.21 20.34 12.96
CA ASP A 381 -11.80 20.88 11.73
C ASP A 381 -11.19 20.28 10.47
N CYS A 382 -9.85 20.07 10.46
CA CYS A 382 -9.15 19.63 9.25
C CYS A 382 -9.23 18.10 9.02
N TRP A 383 -9.36 17.30 10.08
CA TRP A 383 -9.49 15.84 9.97
C TRP A 383 -10.92 15.39 10.32
N VAL A 384 -11.34 15.55 11.57
CA VAL A 384 -12.56 14.90 12.08
C VAL A 384 -13.80 15.40 11.36
N GLU A 385 -14.03 16.71 11.31
CA GLU A 385 -15.23 17.27 10.70
C GLU A 385 -15.24 17.15 9.17
N LYS A 386 -14.10 17.37 8.50
CA LYS A 386 -14.00 17.16 7.05
C LYS A 386 -14.28 15.71 6.67
N GLN A 387 -13.75 14.73 7.40
CA GLN A 387 -13.99 13.32 7.14
C GLN A 387 -15.44 12.93 7.46
N ARG A 388 -16.02 13.43 8.54
CA ARG A 388 -17.44 13.25 8.84
C ARG A 388 -18.33 13.68 7.69
N LEU A 389 -18.13 14.91 7.21
CA LEU A 389 -18.88 15.47 6.07
C LEU A 389 -18.63 14.71 4.76
N TYR A 390 -17.41 14.24 4.54
CA TYR A 390 -17.10 13.41 3.38
C TYR A 390 -17.89 12.10 3.43
N HIS A 391 -17.88 11.39 4.55
CA HIS A 391 -18.59 10.11 4.69
C HIS A 391 -20.11 10.29 4.60
N GLU A 392 -20.66 11.35 5.16
CA GLU A 392 -22.08 11.69 5.02
C GLU A 392 -22.47 11.87 3.54
N LYS A 393 -21.76 12.72 2.80
CA LYS A 393 -22.02 12.98 1.37
C LYS A 393 -21.75 11.74 0.51
N ALA A 394 -20.70 10.97 0.80
CA ALA A 394 -20.37 9.75 0.06
C ALA A 394 -21.41 8.65 0.31
N GLY A 395 -21.91 8.52 1.54
CA GLY A 395 -23.01 7.63 1.90
C GLY A 395 -24.28 7.95 1.11
N GLN A 396 -24.71 9.22 1.08
CA GLN A 396 -25.89 9.67 0.32
C GLN A 396 -25.75 9.41 -1.19
N ARG A 397 -24.57 9.69 -1.77
CA ARG A 397 -24.30 9.42 -3.20
C ARG A 397 -24.32 7.92 -3.50
N THR A 398 -23.79 7.10 -2.61
CA THR A 398 -23.76 5.64 -2.76
C THR A 398 -25.15 5.06 -2.64
N GLU A 399 -25.98 5.55 -1.72
CA GLU A 399 -27.38 5.18 -1.58
C GLU A 399 -28.20 5.50 -2.84
N GLY A 400 -28.04 6.69 -3.41
CA GLY A 400 -28.70 7.06 -4.66
C GLY A 400 -28.30 6.15 -5.84
N LYS A 401 -27.02 5.72 -5.92
CA LYS A 401 -26.56 4.76 -6.92
C LYS A 401 -27.13 3.37 -6.69
N SER A 402 -27.14 2.89 -5.44
CA SER A 402 -27.72 1.59 -5.09
C SER A 402 -29.19 1.53 -5.46
N MET A 403 -30.00 2.50 -5.02
CA MET A 403 -31.41 2.55 -5.36
C MET A 403 -31.68 2.55 -6.87
N ARG A 404 -30.85 3.25 -7.66
CA ARG A 404 -30.99 3.24 -9.12
C ARG A 404 -30.67 1.87 -9.72
N ASN A 405 -29.62 1.23 -9.25
CA ASN A 405 -29.23 -0.10 -9.72
C ASN A 405 -30.29 -1.14 -9.36
N ASP A 406 -30.82 -1.09 -8.13
CA ASP A 406 -31.89 -1.99 -7.66
C ASP A 406 -33.17 -1.81 -8.48
N ARG A 407 -33.54 -0.56 -8.80
CA ARG A 407 -34.67 -0.29 -9.69
C ARG A 407 -34.47 -0.89 -11.08
N LEU A 408 -33.28 -0.76 -11.66
CA LEU A 408 -32.97 -1.34 -12.98
C LEU A 408 -33.02 -2.88 -12.94
N LEU A 409 -32.48 -3.51 -11.92
CA LEU A 409 -32.56 -4.98 -11.75
C LEU A 409 -34.00 -5.43 -11.54
N HIS A 410 -34.76 -4.69 -10.75
CA HIS A 410 -36.19 -4.99 -10.50
C HIS A 410 -37.02 -4.89 -11.80
N LEU A 411 -36.80 -3.83 -12.59
CA LEU A 411 -37.45 -3.66 -13.88
C LEU A 411 -37.08 -4.78 -14.86
N ALA A 412 -35.79 -5.14 -14.94
CA ALA A 412 -35.35 -6.24 -15.79
C ALA A 412 -35.95 -7.58 -15.35
N GLY A 413 -36.03 -7.83 -14.03
CA GLY A 413 -36.73 -9.00 -13.47
C GLY A 413 -38.20 -9.04 -13.79
N ILE A 414 -38.92 -7.91 -13.64
CA ILE A 414 -40.35 -7.79 -14.01
C ILE A 414 -40.52 -8.08 -15.51
N CYS A 415 -39.65 -7.52 -16.37
CA CYS A 415 -39.69 -7.77 -17.80
C CYS A 415 -39.53 -9.28 -18.12
N ALA A 416 -38.57 -9.96 -17.46
CA ALA A 416 -38.38 -11.40 -17.63
C ALA A 416 -39.62 -12.19 -17.20
N VAL A 417 -40.21 -11.85 -16.06
CA VAL A 417 -41.47 -12.48 -15.55
C VAL A 417 -42.63 -12.25 -16.50
N VAL A 418 -42.82 -11.02 -16.97
CA VAL A 418 -43.90 -10.66 -17.94
C VAL A 418 -43.73 -11.41 -19.25
N LEU A 419 -42.49 -11.51 -19.78
CA LEU A 419 -42.20 -12.28 -20.98
C LEU A 419 -42.47 -13.78 -20.77
N TYR A 420 -42.13 -14.34 -19.62
CA TYR A 420 -42.36 -15.74 -19.30
C TYR A 420 -43.87 -16.06 -19.24
N PHE A 421 -44.64 -15.30 -18.44
CA PHE A 421 -46.07 -15.51 -18.32
C PHE A 421 -46.81 -15.14 -19.59
N GLY A 422 -46.36 -14.10 -20.34
CA GLY A 422 -46.85 -13.78 -21.67
C GLY A 422 -46.64 -14.92 -22.65
N GLY A 423 -45.49 -15.59 -22.58
CA GLY A 423 -45.21 -16.81 -23.35
C GLY A 423 -46.17 -17.96 -23.01
N ILE A 424 -46.44 -18.21 -21.72
CA ILE A 424 -47.43 -19.24 -21.29
C ILE A 424 -48.82 -18.89 -21.82
N LEU A 425 -49.23 -17.63 -21.67
CA LEU A 425 -50.54 -17.18 -22.16
C LEU A 425 -50.65 -17.32 -23.68
N PHE A 426 -49.59 -16.98 -24.41
CA PHE A 426 -49.50 -17.18 -25.85
C PHE A 426 -49.68 -18.66 -26.23
N GLU A 427 -49.03 -19.58 -25.57
CA GLU A 427 -49.17 -21.01 -25.81
C GLU A 427 -50.57 -21.55 -25.44
N LEU A 428 -51.23 -20.99 -24.44
CA LEU A 428 -52.59 -21.34 -24.06
C LEU A 428 -53.62 -20.83 -25.07
N LEU A 429 -53.45 -19.62 -25.59
CA LEU A 429 -54.42 -18.97 -26.50
C LEU A 429 -54.21 -19.34 -27.98
N CYS A 430 -52.97 -19.49 -28.42
CA CYS A 430 -52.57 -19.61 -29.80
C CYS A 430 -51.79 -20.89 -30.12
N GLY A 431 -51.24 -21.55 -29.10
CA GLY A 431 -50.28 -22.62 -29.24
C GLY A 431 -50.81 -24.01 -28.88
N GLY A 432 -49.87 -24.91 -28.59
CA GLY A 432 -50.13 -26.32 -28.40
C GLY A 432 -50.52 -26.75 -26.96
N LEU A 433 -50.63 -25.85 -26.00
CA LEU A 433 -51.07 -26.18 -24.62
C LEU A 433 -52.60 -26.37 -24.53
N ALA A 434 -53.37 -25.80 -25.48
CA ALA A 434 -54.81 -26.02 -25.59
C ALA A 434 -55.13 -27.01 -26.71
N PRO A 435 -56.03 -28.02 -26.51
CA PRO A 435 -56.44 -28.96 -27.58
C PRO A 435 -57.04 -28.27 -28.79
N HIS A 436 -57.70 -27.13 -28.59
CA HIS A 436 -58.29 -26.28 -29.63
C HIS A 436 -57.93 -24.83 -29.30
N PRO A 437 -56.85 -24.26 -29.87
CA PRO A 437 -56.48 -22.87 -29.59
C PRO A 437 -57.57 -21.90 -30.02
N PRO A 438 -58.02 -20.98 -29.15
CA PRO A 438 -59.12 -20.08 -29.43
C PRO A 438 -58.76 -19.00 -30.46
N LEU A 439 -57.47 -18.73 -30.69
CA LEU A 439 -57.02 -17.69 -31.62
C LEU A 439 -56.07 -18.29 -32.66
N PRO A 440 -56.48 -18.39 -33.95
CA PRO A 440 -55.58 -18.83 -35.01
C PRO A 440 -54.59 -17.72 -35.36
N VAL A 441 -53.34 -17.93 -35.05
CA VAL A 441 -52.25 -16.98 -35.38
C VAL A 441 -51.45 -17.49 -36.57
N ARG A 442 -51.34 -16.62 -37.60
CA ARG A 442 -50.48 -16.89 -38.76
C ARG A 442 -49.00 -16.81 -38.31
N ASN A 443 -48.18 -17.79 -38.72
CA ASN A 443 -46.75 -17.87 -38.38
C ASN A 443 -46.44 -18.04 -36.87
N ILE A 444 -47.14 -18.93 -36.21
CA ILE A 444 -46.97 -19.22 -34.78
C ILE A 444 -45.51 -19.51 -34.37
N GLU A 445 -44.77 -20.24 -35.23
CA GLU A 445 -43.37 -20.57 -35.00
C GLU A 445 -42.46 -19.33 -34.96
N THR A 446 -42.78 -18.30 -35.78
CA THR A 446 -42.02 -17.04 -35.73
C THR A 446 -42.23 -16.30 -34.42
N TRP A 447 -43.44 -16.30 -33.87
CA TRP A 447 -43.73 -15.67 -32.57
C TRP A 447 -43.11 -16.43 -31.43
N ARG A 448 -43.09 -17.77 -31.44
CA ARG A 448 -42.38 -18.60 -30.48
C ARG A 448 -40.87 -18.30 -30.47
N MET A 449 -40.28 -18.24 -31.66
CA MET A 449 -38.87 -17.87 -31.82
C MET A 449 -38.57 -16.48 -31.21
N ILE A 450 -39.38 -15.47 -31.51
CA ILE A 450 -39.19 -14.11 -30.97
C ILE A 450 -39.29 -14.12 -29.45
N LEU A 451 -40.28 -14.79 -28.87
CA LEU A 451 -40.45 -14.90 -27.42
C LEU A 451 -39.28 -15.60 -26.73
N LYS A 452 -38.77 -16.67 -27.31
CA LYS A 452 -37.60 -17.39 -26.80
C LYS A 452 -36.35 -16.52 -26.82
N ILE A 453 -36.06 -15.83 -27.91
CA ILE A 453 -34.92 -14.92 -28.06
C ILE A 453 -35.03 -13.77 -27.05
N LEU A 454 -36.18 -13.13 -26.92
CA LEU A 454 -36.42 -12.05 -25.98
C LEU A 454 -36.23 -12.52 -24.54
N LEU A 455 -36.90 -13.62 -24.16
CA LEU A 455 -36.81 -14.15 -22.79
C LEU A 455 -35.39 -14.56 -22.44
N GLY A 456 -34.70 -15.30 -23.31
CA GLY A 456 -33.32 -15.75 -23.09
C GLY A 456 -32.36 -14.57 -22.99
N THR A 457 -32.45 -13.59 -23.88
CA THR A 457 -31.58 -12.40 -23.86
C THR A 457 -31.79 -11.55 -22.61
N VAL A 458 -33.07 -11.28 -22.24
CA VAL A 458 -33.39 -10.49 -21.04
C VAL A 458 -32.91 -11.24 -19.78
N SER A 459 -33.15 -12.54 -19.68
CA SER A 459 -32.75 -13.33 -18.52
C SER A 459 -31.22 -13.35 -18.34
N VAL A 460 -30.48 -13.66 -19.39
CA VAL A 460 -29.00 -13.68 -19.37
C VAL A 460 -28.43 -12.29 -19.14
N GLY A 461 -28.96 -11.26 -19.81
CA GLY A 461 -28.56 -9.88 -19.59
C GLY A 461 -28.78 -9.41 -18.15
N THR A 462 -29.92 -9.79 -17.55
CA THR A 462 -30.21 -9.51 -16.13
C THR A 462 -29.20 -10.18 -15.22
N LEU A 463 -28.83 -11.43 -15.49
CA LEU A 463 -27.83 -12.17 -14.71
C LEU A 463 -26.45 -11.49 -14.76
N PHE A 464 -25.97 -11.11 -15.95
CA PHE A 464 -24.72 -10.38 -16.09
C PHE A 464 -24.75 -9.01 -15.42
N LEU A 465 -25.86 -8.29 -15.52
CA LEU A 465 -26.06 -7.00 -14.85
C LEU A 465 -26.07 -7.16 -13.33
N ALA A 466 -26.74 -8.17 -12.79
CA ALA A 466 -26.75 -8.49 -11.37
C ALA A 466 -25.34 -8.85 -10.86
N SER A 467 -24.60 -9.67 -11.62
CA SER A 467 -23.19 -10.00 -11.31
C SER A 467 -22.31 -8.75 -11.29
N TYR A 468 -22.44 -7.87 -12.29
CA TYR A 468 -21.72 -6.60 -12.34
C TYR A 468 -22.01 -5.72 -11.13
N TYR A 469 -23.29 -5.54 -10.76
CA TYR A 469 -23.66 -4.72 -9.59
C TYR A 469 -23.25 -5.35 -8.28
N GLY A 470 -23.31 -6.68 -8.16
CA GLY A 470 -22.81 -7.41 -6.99
C GLY A 470 -21.32 -7.13 -6.72
N LYS A 471 -20.50 -7.13 -7.77
CA LYS A 471 -19.07 -6.80 -7.67
C LYS A 471 -18.80 -5.33 -7.31
N MET A 472 -19.74 -4.40 -7.51
CA MET A 472 -19.61 -3.01 -7.07
C MET A 472 -19.80 -2.82 -5.57
N SER A 473 -20.43 -3.77 -4.87
CA SER A 473 -20.60 -3.83 -3.40
C SER A 473 -21.15 -2.53 -2.79
N LEU A 474 -22.15 -1.92 -3.44
CA LEU A 474 -22.66 -0.60 -3.05
C LEU A 474 -23.32 -0.60 -1.66
N GLU A 475 -24.06 -1.66 -1.30
CA GLU A 475 -24.69 -1.78 0.02
C GLU A 475 -23.64 -1.81 1.15
N ARG A 476 -22.55 -2.58 0.97
CA ARG A 476 -21.46 -2.61 1.94
C ARG A 476 -20.79 -1.24 2.05
N LYS A 477 -20.46 -0.60 0.94
CA LYS A 477 -19.88 0.76 0.93
C LYS A 477 -20.76 1.78 1.66
N LYS A 478 -22.09 1.70 1.48
CA LYS A 478 -23.06 2.53 2.19
C LYS A 478 -23.01 2.28 3.69
N ALA A 479 -22.97 1.01 4.12
CA ALA A 479 -22.86 0.63 5.53
C ALA A 479 -21.54 1.13 6.14
N ASP A 480 -20.42 0.98 5.44
CA ASP A 480 -19.09 1.43 5.89
C ASP A 480 -19.06 2.96 6.03
N HIS A 481 -19.59 3.72 5.05
CA HIS A 481 -19.70 5.19 5.17
C HIS A 481 -20.54 5.62 6.38
N ARG A 482 -21.65 4.94 6.69
CA ARG A 482 -22.47 5.26 7.87
C ARG A 482 -21.74 4.98 9.18
N LYS A 483 -20.98 3.88 9.25
CA LYS A 483 -20.17 3.54 10.43
C LYS A 483 -19.08 4.59 10.67
N MET A 484 -18.36 4.96 9.61
CA MET A 484 -17.31 5.96 9.70
C MET A 484 -17.86 7.35 10.04
N GLU A 485 -18.99 7.76 9.47
CA GLU A 485 -19.66 9.01 9.85
C GLU A 485 -20.02 9.04 11.35
N ALA A 486 -20.56 7.94 11.88
CA ALA A 486 -20.87 7.81 13.28
C ALA A 486 -19.63 7.85 14.19
N LEU A 487 -18.53 7.20 13.77
CA LEU A 487 -17.24 7.24 14.46
C LEU A 487 -16.72 8.68 14.57
N PHE A 488 -16.62 9.38 13.44
CA PHE A 488 -16.12 10.76 13.41
C PHE A 488 -17.00 11.72 14.23
N ARG A 489 -18.32 11.53 14.21
CA ARG A 489 -19.25 12.30 15.05
C ARG A 489 -18.98 12.08 16.55
N THR A 490 -18.77 10.83 16.95
CA THR A 490 -18.48 10.46 18.35
C THR A 490 -17.13 11.01 18.79
N VAL A 491 -16.10 10.85 17.98
CA VAL A 491 -14.76 11.38 18.26
C VAL A 491 -14.77 12.91 18.35
N GLY A 492 -15.50 13.58 17.45
CA GLY A 492 -15.68 15.04 17.51
C GLY A 492 -16.30 15.52 18.82
N ALA A 493 -17.36 14.85 19.30
CA ALA A 493 -17.99 15.15 20.57
C ALA A 493 -17.05 14.88 21.77
N GLN A 494 -16.26 13.81 21.73
CA GLN A 494 -15.26 13.53 22.77
C GLN A 494 -14.14 14.56 22.78
N MET A 495 -13.66 15.01 21.62
CA MET A 495 -12.67 16.09 21.52
C MET A 495 -13.20 17.43 22.08
N GLU A 496 -14.48 17.72 21.89
CA GLU A 496 -15.11 18.92 22.50
C GLU A 496 -15.17 18.83 24.02
N GLN A 497 -15.42 17.65 24.56
CA GLN A 497 -15.58 17.46 26.01
C GLN A 497 -14.25 17.29 26.74
N PHE A 498 -13.29 16.57 26.19
CA PHE A 498 -12.06 16.15 26.87
C PHE A 498 -10.78 16.72 26.25
N GLY A 499 -10.90 17.44 25.14
CA GLY A 499 -9.75 17.89 24.36
C GLY A 499 -9.18 16.81 23.44
N GLN A 500 -8.17 17.20 22.68
CA GLN A 500 -7.42 16.30 21.79
C GLN A 500 -6.35 15.55 22.59
N THR A 501 -6.55 14.25 22.84
CA THR A 501 -5.58 13.39 23.52
C THR A 501 -4.89 12.44 22.55
N GLU A 502 -3.68 11.97 22.89
CA GLU A 502 -2.92 11.01 22.06
C GLU A 502 -3.70 9.69 21.89
N GLU A 503 -4.34 9.21 22.96
CA GLU A 503 -5.12 7.98 22.95
C GLU A 503 -6.33 8.07 22.01
N LEU A 504 -7.00 9.22 21.97
CA LEU A 504 -8.14 9.44 21.09
C LEU A 504 -7.72 9.51 19.62
N MET A 505 -6.59 10.15 19.34
CA MET A 505 -6.02 10.20 17.99
C MET A 505 -5.56 8.80 17.51
N GLU A 506 -4.91 8.03 18.39
CA GLU A 506 -4.50 6.66 18.07
C GLU A 506 -5.71 5.76 17.83
N LEU A 507 -6.75 5.87 18.65
CA LEU A 507 -7.99 5.12 18.47
C LEU A 507 -8.63 5.44 17.12
N LEU A 508 -8.79 6.71 16.76
CA LEU A 508 -9.34 7.12 15.48
C LEU A 508 -8.53 6.59 14.32
N ALA A 509 -7.22 6.74 14.37
CA ALA A 509 -6.31 6.25 13.34
C ALA A 509 -6.40 4.72 13.16
N ARG A 510 -6.49 3.98 14.26
CA ARG A 510 -6.62 2.52 14.27
C ARG A 510 -7.95 2.06 13.64
N GLU A 511 -9.05 2.75 13.94
CA GLU A 511 -10.35 2.43 13.37
C GLU A 511 -10.40 2.72 11.86
N GLU A 512 -9.82 3.83 11.39
CA GLU A 512 -9.72 4.13 9.96
C GLU A 512 -8.86 3.09 9.21
N LEU A 513 -7.72 2.70 9.76
CA LEU A 513 -6.88 1.66 9.16
C LEU A 513 -7.58 0.30 9.16
N THR A 514 -8.30 -0.05 10.23
CA THR A 514 -9.06 -1.30 10.30
C THR A 514 -10.17 -1.33 9.24
N GLU A 515 -10.88 -0.22 9.02
CA GLU A 515 -11.87 -0.10 7.94
C GLU A 515 -11.21 -0.32 6.57
N ASN A 516 -10.08 0.35 6.33
CA ASN A 516 -9.32 0.22 5.08
C ASN A 516 -8.85 -1.23 4.84
N GLY A 517 -8.34 -1.91 5.87
CA GLY A 517 -7.95 -3.31 5.83
C GLY A 517 -9.12 -4.25 5.51
N ASN A 518 -10.25 -4.09 6.18
CA ASN A 518 -11.48 -4.84 5.93
C ASN A 518 -12.00 -4.62 4.50
N TRP A 519 -11.94 -3.38 4.01
CA TRP A 519 -12.30 -3.06 2.64
C TRP A 519 -11.38 -3.75 1.64
N SER A 520 -10.06 -3.73 1.88
CA SER A 520 -9.07 -4.32 0.96
C SER A 520 -9.23 -5.84 0.88
N SER A 521 -9.38 -6.54 2.00
CA SER A 521 -9.60 -7.98 2.05
C SER A 521 -10.87 -8.36 1.30
N TYR A 522 -11.98 -7.63 1.55
CA TYR A 522 -13.20 -7.85 0.80
C TYR A 522 -13.03 -7.67 -0.72
N GLN A 523 -12.31 -6.64 -1.16
CA GLN A 523 -12.09 -6.42 -2.59
C GLN A 523 -11.23 -7.52 -3.23
N ARG A 524 -10.26 -8.07 -2.51
CA ARG A 524 -9.43 -9.19 -2.98
C ARG A 524 -10.24 -10.48 -3.13
N ASP A 525 -11.10 -10.79 -2.17
CA ASP A 525 -11.96 -11.97 -2.21
C ASP A 525 -12.98 -11.90 -3.36
N ASN A 526 -13.32 -10.69 -3.81
CA ASN A 526 -14.22 -10.44 -4.94
C ASN A 526 -13.47 -10.06 -6.23
N ALA A 527 -12.29 -10.64 -6.45
CA ALA A 527 -11.53 -10.47 -7.68
C ALA A 527 -12.35 -10.87 -8.92
N PRO A 528 -12.04 -10.33 -10.11
CA PRO A 528 -12.74 -10.68 -11.34
C PRO A 528 -12.44 -12.14 -11.74
N GLU A 529 -13.32 -13.03 -11.37
CA GLU A 529 -13.36 -14.38 -11.91
C GLU A 529 -14.51 -14.49 -12.89
N LEU A 530 -14.24 -15.01 -14.07
CA LEU A 530 -15.29 -15.56 -14.93
C LEU A 530 -15.59 -16.96 -14.37
N ASN A 531 -16.59 -17.05 -13.52
CA ASN A 531 -17.26 -18.32 -13.26
C ASN A 531 -18.11 -18.62 -14.50
N ILE A 532 -17.50 -19.28 -15.47
CA ILE A 532 -18.17 -19.84 -16.65
C ILE A 532 -18.65 -21.23 -16.27
#